data_2d6f0e8fc8d242feafc3ca7f938fc69a
#
_entry.id   2d6f0e8fc8d242feafc3ca7f938fc69a
#
_cell.length_a   1.000
_cell.length_b   1.000
_cell.length_c   1.000
_cell.angle_alpha   90.00
_cell.angle_beta   90.00
_cell.angle_gamma   90.00
#
_symmetry.space_group_name_H-M   'P 1'
#
loop_
_entity.id
_entity.type
_entity.pdbx_description
1 polymer ?
#
loop_
_entity_poly.entity_id
_entity_poly.type
_entity_poly.pdbx_seq_one_letter_code
_entity_poly.pdbx_strand_id
1 'polypeptide(L)'
;MSRNDIVDVIGSYASLKKKGSNYEACCPFHHEKTPSFKVNREKQMYHCFGCGVGGNVFTFVMEYENLNFPEAVERLAERAGIQLPEKSMSAQERSREQYKIALKEMNKTAAAYFHYILKHGQRGEKAYEYFRDTRGLTDETINRFALGYADIYRDDLYRYLKNKGYTDEQLKNSGLVDITEKDGGVDKFWNRAMIPILDINGKVIAFGGRVLGDGKPKYINTSDTAVFDKSHTLFAMNIARRSRRKGFICCEGYMDVISMHQAGFDNAVASLGTAFTFGHANIIKRYADEVYLAYDSDGAGVAATKKVIAILREVGVGARVINMRPYKDPDEFIRNLGSEAFEDRIKKAESGMMFLARIYSEEYDQSDPGERTKFQNQVAKEISYIEDPLERNNYIDAIARAYVINRDALAEKVHDYGVAGTPKPDVVEREERRLEEQTTNPDPGTGSGTASHGRQGRDVGENKTARLLLTWLVNEPSLFEKLDGVISEEDFDPGVFRTVAEKLFSQYREQHKVEPAIVVNTFQDVEEQRLVASMLQTDLSIDMTEEEISGAITDVVKKIKLASIKKHLESENDITKVQQLIKDRKKIEKFRVVI
;
A
#
# COMPACT_ATOMS: atom_id res chain seq x y z
N MET A 1 1.35 -7.89 -23.13
CA MET A 1 1.22 -9.32 -22.83
C MET A 1 1.85 -10.21 -23.89
N SER A 2 1.52 -10.12 -25.17
CA SER A 2 2.00 -11.04 -26.23
C SER A 2 3.53 -11.23 -26.33
N ARG A 3 4.35 -10.29 -25.85
CA ARG A 3 5.83 -10.38 -25.85
C ARG A 3 6.43 -10.76 -24.48
N ASN A 4 5.62 -10.91 -23.45
CA ASN A 4 6.03 -11.32 -22.11
C ASN A 4 5.25 -12.59 -21.74
N ASP A 5 5.71 -13.75 -22.23
CA ASP A 5 5.12 -15.04 -21.84
C ASP A 5 5.29 -15.25 -20.33
N ILE A 6 4.20 -15.60 -19.65
CA ILE A 6 4.20 -15.71 -18.20
C ILE A 6 5.16 -16.76 -17.66
N VAL A 7 5.34 -17.88 -18.41
CA VAL A 7 6.27 -18.95 -17.99
C VAL A 7 7.71 -18.45 -18.09
N ASP A 8 8.04 -17.68 -19.14
CA ASP A 8 9.39 -17.15 -19.35
C ASP A 8 9.70 -16.03 -18.35
N VAL A 9 8.70 -15.20 -17.99
CA VAL A 9 8.85 -14.18 -16.96
C VAL A 9 9.03 -14.83 -15.59
N ILE A 10 8.09 -15.66 -15.16
CA ILE A 10 8.14 -16.30 -13.83
C ILE A 10 9.35 -17.25 -13.73
N GLY A 11 9.74 -17.91 -14.80
CA GLY A 11 10.93 -18.76 -14.86
C GLY A 11 12.25 -18.05 -14.56
N SER A 12 12.29 -16.70 -14.67
CA SER A 12 13.45 -15.91 -14.22
C SER A 12 13.48 -15.66 -12.70
N TYR A 13 12.39 -15.96 -11.97
CA TYR A 13 12.28 -15.78 -10.52
C TYR A 13 12.14 -17.11 -9.77
N ALA A 14 11.55 -18.15 -10.41
CA ALA A 14 11.29 -19.43 -9.79
C ALA A 14 11.61 -20.60 -10.75
N SER A 15 12.09 -21.71 -10.20
CA SER A 15 12.39 -22.90 -11.01
C SER A 15 11.10 -23.65 -11.35
N LEU A 16 10.55 -23.37 -12.54
CA LEU A 16 9.33 -24.00 -13.05
C LEU A 16 9.60 -25.38 -13.65
N LYS A 17 8.80 -26.38 -13.30
CA LYS A 17 8.80 -27.73 -13.88
C LYS A 17 7.49 -27.98 -14.63
N LYS A 18 7.57 -28.44 -15.87
CA LYS A 18 6.38 -28.77 -16.67
C LYS A 18 5.67 -29.99 -16.12
N LYS A 19 4.35 -29.91 -15.92
CA LYS A 19 3.50 -31.01 -15.50
C LYS A 19 2.14 -30.92 -16.21
N GLY A 20 1.94 -31.77 -17.21
CA GLY A 20 0.79 -31.70 -18.10
C GLY A 20 0.71 -30.39 -18.86
N SER A 21 -0.44 -29.72 -18.85
CA SER A 21 -0.68 -28.39 -19.45
C SER A 21 -0.13 -27.23 -18.62
N ASN A 22 0.25 -27.47 -17.36
CA ASN A 22 0.72 -26.46 -16.43
C ASN A 22 2.22 -26.57 -16.14
N TYR A 23 2.77 -25.54 -15.50
CA TYR A 23 4.08 -25.53 -14.89
C TYR A 23 3.91 -25.39 -13.38
N GLU A 24 4.69 -26.13 -12.60
CA GLU A 24 4.63 -26.12 -11.14
C GLU A 24 5.98 -25.74 -10.52
N ALA A 25 5.92 -25.03 -9.38
CA ALA A 25 7.07 -24.69 -8.55
C ALA A 25 6.65 -24.58 -7.08
N CYS A 26 7.63 -24.55 -6.16
CA CYS A 26 7.40 -23.99 -4.83
C CYS A 26 7.12 -22.50 -4.98
N CYS A 27 6.17 -21.98 -4.22
CA CYS A 27 5.68 -20.62 -4.32
C CYS A 27 6.78 -19.61 -3.97
N PRO A 28 7.01 -18.59 -4.80
CA PRO A 28 7.97 -17.54 -4.49
C PRO A 28 7.47 -16.51 -3.46
N PHE A 29 6.17 -16.58 -3.09
CA PHE A 29 5.54 -15.63 -2.17
C PHE A 29 5.40 -16.16 -0.74
N HIS A 30 5.42 -17.49 -0.54
CA HIS A 30 5.40 -18.10 0.80
C HIS A 30 6.33 -19.30 0.87
N HIS A 31 6.74 -19.68 2.08
CA HIS A 31 7.64 -20.81 2.27
C HIS A 31 6.86 -22.13 2.27
N GLU A 32 7.19 -23.03 1.35
CA GLU A 32 6.61 -24.39 1.27
C GLU A 32 7.65 -25.42 0.82
N LYS A 33 7.39 -26.69 1.13
CA LYS A 33 8.26 -27.83 0.73
C LYS A 33 7.70 -28.59 -0.48
N THR A 34 6.40 -28.51 -0.71
CA THR A 34 5.69 -29.19 -1.80
C THR A 34 5.17 -28.16 -2.79
N PRO A 35 5.39 -28.34 -4.11
CA PRO A 35 4.94 -27.38 -5.10
C PRO A 35 3.42 -27.18 -5.10
N SER A 36 2.95 -25.97 -4.80
CA SER A 36 1.54 -25.57 -4.89
C SER A 36 1.30 -24.39 -5.85
N PHE A 37 2.37 -23.83 -6.40
CA PHE A 37 2.32 -22.73 -7.33
C PHE A 37 2.23 -23.24 -8.76
N LYS A 38 1.12 -22.94 -9.46
CA LYS A 38 0.85 -23.37 -10.83
C LYS A 38 0.83 -22.20 -11.79
N VAL A 39 1.45 -22.37 -12.95
CA VAL A 39 1.46 -21.39 -14.05
C VAL A 39 0.89 -22.06 -15.29
N ASN A 40 -0.15 -21.47 -15.86
CA ASN A 40 -0.77 -21.92 -17.10
C ASN A 40 -0.35 -21.02 -18.26
N ARG A 41 0.36 -21.59 -19.24
CA ARG A 41 0.89 -20.84 -20.38
C ARG A 41 -0.23 -20.40 -21.34
N GLU A 42 -1.24 -21.24 -21.56
CA GLU A 42 -2.33 -20.93 -22.50
C GLU A 42 -3.21 -19.80 -21.96
N LYS A 43 -3.55 -19.86 -20.67
CA LYS A 43 -4.34 -18.82 -19.99
C LYS A 43 -3.51 -17.57 -19.64
N GLN A 44 -2.17 -17.61 -19.72
CA GLN A 44 -1.24 -16.55 -19.31
C GLN A 44 -1.47 -16.12 -17.85
N MET A 45 -1.69 -17.08 -16.96
CA MET A 45 -2.04 -16.88 -15.56
C MET A 45 -1.26 -17.78 -14.63
N TYR A 46 -1.12 -17.35 -13.37
CA TYR A 46 -0.59 -18.17 -12.28
C TYR A 46 -1.56 -18.20 -11.09
N HIS A 47 -1.46 -19.23 -10.27
CA HIS A 47 -2.17 -19.33 -8.99
C HIS A 47 -1.42 -20.26 -8.04
N CYS A 48 -1.34 -19.85 -6.78
CA CYS A 48 -0.79 -20.68 -5.70
C CYS A 48 -1.93 -21.26 -4.87
N PHE A 49 -2.05 -22.57 -4.83
CA PHE A 49 -3.08 -23.27 -4.05
C PHE A 49 -2.74 -23.32 -2.54
N GLY A 50 -1.52 -22.92 -2.13
CA GLY A 50 -1.12 -22.81 -0.74
C GLY A 50 -1.52 -21.50 -0.08
N CYS A 51 -1.15 -20.36 -0.69
CA CYS A 51 -1.42 -19.02 -0.12
C CYS A 51 -2.51 -18.22 -0.85
N GLY A 52 -3.10 -18.77 -1.93
CA GLY A 52 -4.18 -18.12 -2.68
C GLY A 52 -3.74 -17.01 -3.64
N VAL A 53 -2.45 -16.62 -3.65
CA VAL A 53 -1.94 -15.59 -4.58
C VAL A 53 -2.10 -16.04 -6.02
N GLY A 54 -2.57 -15.14 -6.90
CA GLY A 54 -2.78 -15.47 -8.30
C GLY A 54 -3.03 -14.24 -9.17
N GLY A 55 -2.84 -14.39 -10.47
CA GLY A 55 -3.02 -13.32 -11.43
C GLY A 55 -2.34 -13.59 -12.76
N ASN A 56 -1.99 -12.52 -13.46
CA ASN A 56 -1.28 -12.57 -14.74
C ASN A 56 0.19 -12.08 -14.58
N VAL A 57 0.90 -11.89 -15.67
CA VAL A 57 2.31 -11.47 -15.67
C VAL A 57 2.53 -10.12 -14.98
N PHE A 58 1.58 -9.16 -15.12
CA PHE A 58 1.69 -7.86 -14.46
C PHE A 58 1.50 -8.01 -12.95
N THR A 59 0.46 -8.73 -12.52
CA THR A 59 0.19 -9.00 -11.10
C THR A 59 1.38 -9.70 -10.45
N PHE A 60 2.01 -10.67 -11.15
CA PHE A 60 3.19 -11.36 -10.65
C PHE A 60 4.36 -10.40 -10.39
N VAL A 61 4.69 -9.54 -11.37
CA VAL A 61 5.80 -8.59 -11.24
C VAL A 61 5.48 -7.53 -10.19
N MET A 62 4.24 -7.05 -10.12
CA MET A 62 3.78 -6.13 -9.08
C MET A 62 3.98 -6.71 -7.69
N GLU A 63 3.53 -7.93 -7.44
CA GLU A 63 3.60 -8.56 -6.13
C GLU A 63 5.03 -9.02 -5.78
N TYR A 64 5.77 -9.59 -6.75
CA TYR A 64 7.11 -10.11 -6.48
C TYR A 64 8.16 -9.01 -6.29
N GLU A 65 8.15 -7.98 -7.14
CA GLU A 65 9.06 -6.83 -7.05
C GLU A 65 8.48 -5.68 -6.21
N ASN A 66 7.24 -5.85 -5.70
CA ASN A 66 6.50 -4.85 -4.93
C ASN A 66 6.38 -3.51 -5.68
N LEU A 67 5.92 -3.58 -6.94
CA LEU A 67 5.75 -2.46 -7.86
C LEU A 67 4.27 -2.07 -8.00
N ASN A 68 4.00 -0.81 -8.32
CA ASN A 68 2.69 -0.42 -8.79
C ASN A 68 2.49 -0.80 -10.28
N PHE A 69 1.26 -0.73 -10.78
CA PHE A 69 0.94 -1.14 -12.14
C PHE A 69 1.75 -0.39 -13.23
N PRO A 70 1.89 0.95 -13.22
CA PRO A 70 2.76 1.67 -14.15
C PRO A 70 4.22 1.19 -14.14
N GLU A 71 4.80 0.99 -12.95
CA GLU A 71 6.17 0.48 -12.78
C GLU A 71 6.32 -0.94 -13.35
N ALA A 72 5.34 -1.82 -13.12
CA ALA A 72 5.32 -3.17 -13.68
C ALA A 72 5.22 -3.15 -15.23
N VAL A 73 4.44 -2.21 -15.79
CA VAL A 73 4.35 -2.00 -17.24
C VAL A 73 5.71 -1.55 -17.80
N GLU A 74 6.37 -0.58 -17.17
CA GLU A 74 7.71 -0.12 -17.56
C GLU A 74 8.73 -1.28 -17.50
N ARG A 75 8.73 -2.04 -16.42
CA ARG A 75 9.61 -3.19 -16.20
C ARG A 75 9.45 -4.27 -17.27
N LEU A 76 8.21 -4.60 -17.60
CA LEU A 76 7.90 -5.61 -18.62
C LEU A 76 8.12 -5.07 -20.05
N ALA A 77 7.94 -3.77 -20.28
CA ALA A 77 8.27 -3.13 -21.56
C ALA A 77 9.77 -3.13 -21.80
N GLU A 78 10.58 -2.77 -20.80
CA GLU A 78 12.04 -2.84 -20.85
C GLU A 78 12.53 -4.26 -21.17
N ARG A 79 11.98 -5.28 -20.45
CA ARG A 79 12.29 -6.68 -20.72
C ARG A 79 11.98 -7.11 -22.16
N ALA A 80 10.87 -6.62 -22.71
CA ALA A 80 10.39 -6.94 -24.05
C ALA A 80 11.05 -6.10 -25.17
N GLY A 81 11.91 -5.13 -24.82
CA GLY A 81 12.47 -4.16 -25.76
C GLY A 81 11.40 -3.26 -26.41
N ILE A 82 10.28 -3.01 -25.71
CA ILE A 82 9.19 -2.16 -26.18
C ILE A 82 9.41 -0.76 -25.66
N GLN A 83 9.52 0.21 -26.55
CA GLN A 83 9.37 1.62 -26.17
C GLN A 83 7.89 1.88 -25.92
N LEU A 84 7.55 2.24 -24.67
CA LEU A 84 6.19 2.65 -24.34
C LEU A 84 5.87 3.93 -25.12
N PRO A 85 4.63 4.08 -25.63
CA PRO A 85 4.22 5.32 -26.25
C PRO A 85 4.41 6.45 -25.23
N GLU A 86 5.13 7.48 -25.63
CA GLU A 86 5.16 8.71 -24.84
C GLU A 86 3.70 9.16 -24.68
N LYS A 87 3.27 9.36 -23.40
CA LYS A 87 1.99 10.01 -23.15
C LYS A 87 1.96 11.26 -24.02
N SER A 88 0.86 11.52 -24.72
CA SER A 88 0.67 12.74 -25.48
C SER A 88 0.62 13.93 -24.50
N MET A 89 1.79 14.33 -24.02
CA MET A 89 1.97 15.43 -23.09
C MET A 89 1.94 16.74 -23.90
N SER A 90 1.25 17.73 -23.36
CA SER A 90 1.35 19.10 -23.87
C SER A 90 2.80 19.61 -23.79
N ALA A 91 3.15 20.63 -24.57
CA ALA A 91 4.49 21.22 -24.51
C ALA A 91 4.84 21.70 -23.08
N GLN A 92 3.84 22.19 -22.34
CA GLN A 92 4.00 22.66 -20.96
C GLN A 92 4.25 21.49 -19.98
N GLU A 93 3.55 20.37 -20.13
CA GLU A 93 3.78 19.16 -19.30
C GLU A 93 5.16 18.55 -19.57
N ARG A 94 5.60 18.51 -20.85
CA ARG A 94 6.97 18.04 -21.19
C ARG A 94 8.04 18.92 -20.54
N SER A 95 7.89 20.25 -20.62
CA SER A 95 8.81 21.20 -19.97
C SER A 95 8.89 20.99 -18.46
N ARG A 96 7.74 20.74 -17.81
CA ARG A 96 7.65 20.44 -16.37
C ARG A 96 8.34 19.15 -16.01
N GLU A 97 8.14 18.10 -16.79
CA GLU A 97 8.76 16.79 -16.53
C GLU A 97 10.28 16.85 -16.75
N GLN A 98 10.73 17.51 -17.81
CA GLN A 98 12.17 17.75 -18.04
C GLN A 98 12.81 18.53 -16.89
N TYR A 99 12.09 19.51 -16.35
CA TYR A 99 12.53 20.27 -15.18
C TYR A 99 12.68 19.40 -13.94
N LYS A 100 11.70 18.52 -13.64
CA LYS A 100 11.77 17.56 -12.54
C LYS A 100 12.95 16.59 -12.70
N ILE A 101 13.18 16.09 -13.91
CA ILE A 101 14.32 15.22 -14.21
C ILE A 101 15.64 15.96 -13.94
N ALA A 102 15.77 17.20 -14.40
CA ALA A 102 16.96 18.00 -14.16
C ALA A 102 17.23 18.26 -12.66
N LEU A 103 16.16 18.53 -11.86
CA LEU A 103 16.28 18.67 -10.41
C LEU A 103 16.74 17.37 -9.74
N LYS A 104 16.21 16.22 -10.13
CA LYS A 104 16.63 14.91 -9.58
C LYS A 104 18.10 14.59 -9.92
N GLU A 105 18.55 14.87 -11.12
CA GLU A 105 19.96 14.69 -11.51
C GLU A 105 20.89 15.64 -10.76
N MET A 106 20.47 16.89 -10.51
CA MET A 106 21.21 17.82 -9.68
C MET A 106 21.29 17.33 -8.22
N ASN A 107 20.17 16.87 -7.63
CA ASN A 107 20.18 16.30 -6.29
C ASN A 107 21.09 15.06 -6.19
N LYS A 108 21.09 14.20 -7.20
CA LYS A 108 22.01 13.06 -7.28
C LYS A 108 23.48 13.50 -7.33
N THR A 109 23.77 14.55 -8.08
CA THR A 109 25.12 15.15 -8.16
C THR A 109 25.54 15.73 -6.82
N ALA A 110 24.64 16.42 -6.11
CA ALA A 110 24.89 16.94 -4.78
C ALA A 110 25.10 15.81 -3.74
N ALA A 111 24.29 14.74 -3.79
CA ALA A 111 24.46 13.59 -2.91
C ALA A 111 25.82 12.90 -3.11
N ALA A 112 26.23 12.70 -4.36
CA ALA A 112 27.54 12.14 -4.68
C ALA A 112 28.69 13.04 -4.16
N TYR A 113 28.52 14.36 -4.27
CA TYR A 113 29.51 15.32 -3.75
C TYR A 113 29.60 15.27 -2.21
N PHE A 114 28.50 15.31 -1.49
CA PHE A 114 28.50 15.20 -0.03
C PHE A 114 29.08 13.87 0.45
N HIS A 115 28.77 12.77 -0.24
CA HIS A 115 29.34 11.46 0.08
C HIS A 115 30.85 11.41 -0.19
N TYR A 116 31.29 12.02 -1.29
CA TYR A 116 32.72 12.14 -1.60
C TYR A 116 33.47 12.91 -0.51
N ILE A 117 32.96 14.06 -0.05
CA ILE A 117 33.56 14.85 1.03
C ILE A 117 33.65 14.02 2.32
N LEU A 118 32.59 13.27 2.66
CA LEU A 118 32.60 12.41 3.85
C LEU A 118 33.69 11.34 3.81
N LYS A 119 33.90 10.72 2.65
CA LYS A 119 34.79 9.55 2.51
C LYS A 119 36.24 9.89 2.17
N HIS A 120 36.52 11.10 1.69
CA HIS A 120 37.84 11.47 1.17
C HIS A 120 38.40 12.71 1.85
N GLY A 121 39.51 12.51 2.52
CA GLY A 121 40.35 13.57 3.08
C GLY A 121 39.93 14.11 4.45
N GLN A 122 40.71 15.02 4.99
CA GLN A 122 40.53 15.59 6.33
C GLN A 122 39.23 16.37 6.51
N ARG A 123 38.62 16.85 5.43
CA ARG A 123 37.38 17.65 5.46
C ARG A 123 36.20 16.87 6.05
N GLY A 124 36.12 15.57 5.76
CA GLY A 124 35.01 14.70 6.19
C GLY A 124 35.20 14.00 7.53
N GLU A 125 36.41 14.05 8.11
CA GLU A 125 36.79 13.23 9.27
C GLU A 125 35.83 13.33 10.45
N LYS A 126 35.49 14.56 10.89
CA LYS A 126 34.56 14.79 12.00
C LYS A 126 33.15 14.23 11.74
N ALA A 127 32.67 14.30 10.50
CA ALA A 127 31.39 13.76 10.14
C ALA A 127 31.44 12.23 10.06
N TYR A 128 32.54 11.70 9.59
CA TYR A 128 32.75 10.26 9.54
C TYR A 128 32.85 9.66 10.95
N GLU A 129 33.64 10.27 11.87
CA GLU A 129 33.68 9.91 13.29
C GLU A 129 32.26 9.97 13.94
N TYR A 130 31.50 11.02 13.62
CA TYR A 130 30.12 11.11 14.10
C TYR A 130 29.28 9.91 13.69
N PHE A 131 29.33 9.50 12.42
CA PHE A 131 28.57 8.35 11.97
C PHE A 131 29.09 7.02 12.55
N ARG A 132 30.42 6.84 12.59
CA ARG A 132 31.07 5.60 13.04
C ARG A 132 31.07 5.45 14.56
N ASP A 133 31.55 6.45 15.26
CA ASP A 133 31.87 6.33 16.68
C ASP A 133 30.70 6.78 17.56
N THR A 134 30.04 7.89 17.19
CA THR A 134 28.90 8.39 17.97
C THR A 134 27.62 7.60 17.65
N ARG A 135 27.39 7.26 16.37
CA ARG A 135 26.18 6.55 15.93
C ARG A 135 26.37 5.05 15.75
N GLY A 136 27.58 4.55 15.76
CA GLY A 136 27.86 3.12 15.63
C GLY A 136 27.52 2.53 14.25
N LEU A 137 27.50 3.37 13.20
CA LEU A 137 27.16 2.91 11.86
C LEU A 137 28.34 2.22 11.18
N THR A 138 28.06 1.13 10.48
CA THR A 138 29.03 0.42 9.64
C THR A 138 29.25 1.17 8.33
N ASP A 139 30.39 0.93 7.67
CA ASP A 139 30.66 1.46 6.33
C ASP A 139 29.62 1.01 5.30
N GLU A 140 29.14 -0.21 5.43
CA GLU A 140 28.07 -0.73 4.58
C GLU A 140 26.79 0.12 4.70
N THR A 141 26.39 0.45 5.94
CA THR A 141 25.23 1.31 6.21
C THR A 141 25.44 2.74 5.71
N ILE A 142 26.61 3.33 5.95
CA ILE A 142 26.98 4.66 5.44
C ILE A 142 26.87 4.70 3.91
N ASN A 143 27.38 3.69 3.22
CA ASN A 143 27.32 3.58 1.76
C ASN A 143 25.90 3.30 1.26
N ARG A 144 25.17 2.38 1.92
CA ARG A 144 23.78 2.02 1.56
C ARG A 144 22.83 3.22 1.58
N PHE A 145 22.99 4.10 2.58
CA PHE A 145 22.19 5.33 2.70
C PHE A 145 22.84 6.54 2.01
N ALA A 146 24.00 6.36 1.36
CA ALA A 146 24.76 7.41 0.72
C ALA A 146 24.97 8.64 1.63
N LEU A 147 25.22 8.39 2.93
CA LEU A 147 25.42 9.46 3.91
C LEU A 147 26.59 10.33 3.49
N GLY A 148 26.51 11.63 3.79
CA GLY A 148 27.48 12.61 3.33
C GLY A 148 27.80 13.67 4.35
N TYR A 149 28.60 14.63 3.94
CA TYR A 149 28.94 15.81 4.73
C TYR A 149 28.90 17.08 3.89
N ALA A 150 28.19 18.07 4.37
CA ALA A 150 28.25 19.45 3.90
C ALA A 150 29.25 20.20 4.77
N ASP A 151 30.37 20.64 4.15
CA ASP A 151 31.50 21.25 4.84
C ASP A 151 31.15 22.57 5.53
N ILE A 152 32.11 23.09 6.27
CA ILE A 152 32.00 24.37 7.01
C ILE A 152 31.89 25.60 6.11
N TYR A 153 32.23 25.48 4.83
CA TYR A 153 32.18 26.57 3.86
C TYR A 153 30.75 26.78 3.36
N ARG A 154 30.30 28.02 3.28
CA ARG A 154 28.90 28.37 2.98
C ARG A 154 28.58 28.44 1.49
N ASP A 155 29.52 28.21 0.61
CA ASP A 155 29.35 28.31 -0.85
C ASP A 155 30.03 27.15 -1.59
N ASP A 156 30.40 26.11 -0.88
CA ASP A 156 31.16 24.98 -1.40
C ASP A 156 30.34 24.16 -2.41
N LEU A 157 29.10 23.77 -2.05
CA LEU A 157 28.18 23.09 -2.95
C LEU A 157 27.77 23.99 -4.11
N TYR A 158 27.46 25.27 -3.85
CA TYR A 158 27.12 26.25 -4.88
C TYR A 158 28.19 26.30 -5.98
N ARG A 159 29.47 26.51 -5.60
CA ARG A 159 30.57 26.56 -6.55
C ARG A 159 30.73 25.25 -7.31
N TYR A 160 30.60 24.11 -6.62
CA TYR A 160 30.69 22.81 -7.25
C TYR A 160 29.62 22.61 -8.31
N LEU A 161 28.35 22.90 -8.00
CA LEU A 161 27.23 22.74 -8.94
C LEU A 161 27.29 23.76 -10.08
N LYS A 162 27.71 25.00 -9.84
CA LYS A 162 27.98 25.99 -10.89
C LYS A 162 29.02 25.50 -11.88
N ASN A 163 30.11 24.91 -11.41
CA ASN A 163 31.16 24.32 -12.27
C ASN A 163 30.67 23.10 -13.06
N LYS A 164 29.58 22.44 -12.63
CA LYS A 164 28.87 21.39 -13.36
C LYS A 164 27.87 21.92 -14.39
N GLY A 165 27.69 23.26 -14.47
CA GLY A 165 26.85 23.89 -15.47
C GLY A 165 25.41 24.17 -15.02
N TYR A 166 25.06 23.97 -13.74
CA TYR A 166 23.72 24.30 -13.24
C TYR A 166 23.52 25.81 -13.12
N THR A 167 22.32 26.28 -13.46
CA THR A 167 21.96 27.72 -13.39
C THR A 167 21.55 28.12 -11.97
N ASP A 168 21.64 29.43 -11.66
CA ASP A 168 21.21 29.95 -10.35
C ASP A 168 19.72 29.70 -10.08
N GLU A 169 18.89 29.75 -11.10
CA GLU A 169 17.47 29.42 -11.00
C GLU A 169 17.26 27.95 -10.58
N GLN A 170 17.95 27.02 -11.23
CA GLN A 170 17.89 25.60 -10.85
C GLN A 170 18.37 25.38 -9.42
N LEU A 171 19.46 26.03 -9.01
CA LEU A 171 20.03 25.93 -7.66
C LEU A 171 19.08 26.47 -6.60
N LYS A 172 18.48 27.64 -6.83
CA LYS A 172 17.49 28.23 -5.94
C LYS A 172 16.28 27.30 -5.76
N ASN A 173 15.76 26.79 -6.86
CA ASN A 173 14.55 25.95 -6.86
C ASN A 173 14.79 24.52 -6.33
N SER A 174 16.04 24.10 -6.21
CA SER A 174 16.38 22.81 -5.57
C SER A 174 16.20 22.78 -4.07
N GLY A 175 16.14 23.98 -3.45
CA GLY A 175 16.16 24.09 -2.01
C GLY A 175 17.50 23.76 -1.35
N LEU A 176 18.60 23.69 -2.12
CA LEU A 176 19.96 23.44 -1.62
C LEU A 176 20.76 24.73 -1.39
N VAL A 177 20.44 25.77 -2.17
CA VAL A 177 21.18 27.04 -2.20
C VAL A 177 20.20 28.19 -2.13
N ASP A 178 20.51 29.21 -1.36
CA ASP A 178 19.84 30.50 -1.39
C ASP A 178 20.67 31.46 -2.27
N ILE A 179 20.01 32.15 -3.20
CA ILE A 179 20.65 33.13 -4.09
C ILE A 179 20.27 34.53 -3.62
N THR A 180 21.25 35.33 -3.26
CA THR A 180 21.06 36.73 -2.85
C THR A 180 21.87 37.67 -3.74
N GLU A 181 21.43 38.89 -3.94
CA GLU A 181 22.15 39.90 -4.74
C GLU A 181 23.48 40.27 -4.10
N LYS A 182 23.58 40.20 -2.77
CA LYS A 182 24.74 40.63 -2.01
C LYS A 182 25.84 39.56 -1.93
N ASP A 183 25.47 38.32 -1.67
CA ASP A 183 26.41 37.24 -1.33
C ASP A 183 26.53 36.17 -2.43
N GLY A 184 25.77 36.33 -3.53
CA GLY A 184 25.66 35.29 -4.57
C GLY A 184 24.94 34.05 -4.04
N GLY A 185 25.47 32.87 -4.29
CA GLY A 185 24.89 31.61 -3.81
C GLY A 185 25.43 31.23 -2.44
N VAL A 186 24.52 30.94 -1.51
CA VAL A 186 24.82 30.49 -0.14
C VAL A 186 24.18 29.13 0.09
N ASP A 187 24.97 28.16 0.51
CA ASP A 187 24.52 26.79 0.79
C ASP A 187 23.59 26.77 2.01
N LYS A 188 22.42 26.15 1.88
CA LYS A 188 21.50 25.93 3.02
C LYS A 188 22.05 24.93 4.02
N PHE A 189 22.82 23.97 3.55
CA PHE A 189 23.46 22.95 4.36
C PHE A 189 24.96 23.25 4.46
N TRP A 190 25.42 23.56 5.64
CA TRP A 190 26.83 23.75 5.94
C TRP A 190 27.14 23.24 7.36
N ASN A 191 28.29 22.64 7.54
CA ASN A 191 28.70 21.94 8.77
C ASN A 191 27.64 20.92 9.25
N ARG A 192 27.13 20.10 8.31
CA ARG A 192 26.09 19.13 8.60
C ARG A 192 26.41 17.74 8.06
N ALA A 193 26.13 16.74 8.90
CA ALA A 193 25.99 15.36 8.45
C ALA A 193 24.75 15.25 7.55
N MET A 194 24.95 14.84 6.30
CA MET A 194 23.94 14.86 5.25
C MET A 194 23.31 13.50 5.04
N ILE A 195 21.99 13.49 4.91
CA ILE A 195 21.16 12.31 4.74
C ILE A 195 20.32 12.53 3.47
N PRO A 196 20.63 11.85 2.36
CA PRO A 196 19.81 11.93 1.16
C PRO A 196 18.43 11.33 1.39
N ILE A 197 17.39 12.01 0.88
CA ILE A 197 16.01 11.54 0.87
C ILE A 197 15.69 11.08 -0.55
N LEU A 198 15.25 9.83 -0.68
CA LEU A 198 14.97 9.21 -1.95
C LEU A 198 13.47 9.06 -2.17
N ASP A 199 13.03 9.21 -3.42
CA ASP A 199 11.68 8.82 -3.80
C ASP A 199 11.54 7.29 -3.82
N ILE A 200 10.32 6.80 -4.00
CA ILE A 200 10.01 5.38 -4.02
C ILE A 200 10.82 4.58 -5.06
N ASN A 201 11.32 5.24 -6.11
CA ASN A 201 12.14 4.66 -7.17
C ASN A 201 13.65 4.77 -6.92
N GLY A 202 14.05 5.27 -5.74
CA GLY A 202 15.45 5.41 -5.36
C GLY A 202 16.16 6.61 -6.00
N LYS A 203 15.43 7.62 -6.50
CA LYS A 203 16.02 8.87 -6.99
C LYS A 203 16.11 9.87 -5.85
N VAL A 204 17.23 10.59 -5.74
CA VAL A 204 17.42 11.62 -4.70
C VAL A 204 16.52 12.80 -5.01
N ILE A 205 15.62 13.14 -4.07
CA ILE A 205 14.65 14.22 -4.21
C ILE A 205 14.88 15.38 -3.22
N ALA A 206 15.54 15.11 -2.09
CA ALA A 206 15.77 16.08 -1.02
C ALA A 206 16.91 15.62 -0.10
N PHE A 207 17.16 16.42 0.94
CA PHE A 207 18.15 16.13 1.97
C PHE A 207 17.66 16.49 3.36
N GLY A 208 18.04 15.68 4.34
CA GLY A 208 18.10 16.05 5.74
C GLY A 208 19.54 16.39 6.12
N GLY A 209 19.72 17.36 7.00
CA GLY A 209 21.06 17.74 7.46
C GLY A 209 21.11 17.93 8.97
N ARG A 210 21.89 17.11 9.68
CA ARG A 210 22.13 17.26 11.11
C ARG A 210 23.38 18.08 11.37
N VAL A 211 23.27 19.16 12.17
CA VAL A 211 24.44 19.98 12.53
C VAL A 211 25.46 19.17 13.36
N LEU A 212 26.72 19.34 13.06
CA LEU A 212 27.82 18.83 13.87
C LEU A 212 28.24 19.90 14.89
N GLY A 213 28.28 19.54 16.19
CA GLY A 213 28.48 20.46 17.31
C GLY A 213 27.17 21.07 17.81
N ASP A 214 27.26 22.22 18.50
CA ASP A 214 26.18 22.87 19.27
C ASP A 214 25.29 23.82 18.46
N GLY A 215 25.39 23.77 17.13
CA GLY A 215 24.59 24.61 16.24
C GLY A 215 23.08 24.31 16.30
N LYS A 216 22.27 25.33 16.09
CA LYS A 216 20.80 25.20 15.99
C LYS A 216 20.31 25.67 14.62
N PRO A 217 19.22 25.09 14.09
CA PRO A 217 18.50 23.92 14.61
C PRO A 217 19.29 22.61 14.42
N LYS A 218 19.04 21.61 15.29
CA LYS A 218 19.69 20.30 15.28
C LYS A 218 19.57 19.60 13.93
N TYR A 219 18.36 19.60 13.36
CA TYR A 219 18.06 19.10 12.01
C TYR A 219 17.44 20.19 11.16
N ILE A 220 17.78 20.20 9.87
CA ILE A 220 17.05 20.93 8.83
C ILE A 220 16.78 19.99 7.69
N ASN A 221 15.68 20.23 6.98
CA ASN A 221 15.30 19.49 5.79
C ASN A 221 15.16 20.45 4.61
N THR A 222 15.37 19.94 3.39
CA THR A 222 14.99 20.65 2.18
C THR A 222 13.54 21.10 2.29
N SER A 223 13.21 22.31 1.87
CA SER A 223 11.84 22.79 1.73
C SER A 223 11.14 22.03 0.61
N ASP A 224 9.80 22.05 0.56
CA ASP A 224 9.06 21.44 -0.55
C ASP A 224 9.48 22.04 -1.89
N THR A 225 9.61 21.19 -2.90
CA THR A 225 10.08 21.54 -4.25
C THR A 225 9.19 20.86 -5.29
N ALA A 226 9.44 21.09 -6.58
CA ALA A 226 8.73 20.40 -7.65
C ALA A 226 8.90 18.85 -7.63
N VAL A 227 9.87 18.32 -6.89
CA VAL A 227 10.17 16.88 -6.80
C VAL A 227 10.07 16.32 -5.37
N PHE A 228 9.80 17.15 -4.38
CA PHE A 228 9.77 16.78 -2.97
C PHE A 228 8.59 17.42 -2.24
N ASP A 229 7.75 16.60 -1.65
CA ASP A 229 6.64 16.96 -0.76
C ASP A 229 6.78 16.15 0.53
N LYS A 230 7.03 16.84 1.65
CA LYS A 230 7.19 16.21 2.97
C LYS A 230 5.96 15.47 3.42
N SER A 231 4.77 15.94 3.05
CA SER A 231 3.51 15.35 3.47
C SER A 231 3.18 14.02 2.74
N HIS A 232 3.90 13.74 1.65
CA HIS A 232 3.74 12.56 0.81
C HIS A 232 5.05 11.78 0.62
N THR A 233 6.02 11.98 1.52
CA THR A 233 7.31 11.29 1.43
C THR A 233 7.68 10.65 2.77
N LEU A 234 7.95 9.35 2.77
CA LEU A 234 8.50 8.62 3.91
C LEU A 234 9.97 8.29 3.66
N PHE A 235 10.83 8.57 4.65
CA PHE A 235 12.25 8.21 4.60
C PHE A 235 12.43 6.69 4.52
N ALA A 236 13.35 6.23 3.69
CA ALA A 236 13.68 4.83 3.43
C ALA A 236 12.53 3.98 2.82
N MET A 237 11.41 4.57 2.38
CA MET A 237 10.30 3.84 1.76
C MET A 237 10.72 3.09 0.49
N ASN A 238 11.70 3.60 -0.27
CA ASN A 238 12.30 2.92 -1.43
C ASN A 238 12.91 1.55 -1.10
N ILE A 239 13.39 1.36 0.13
CA ILE A 239 13.91 0.09 0.64
C ILE A 239 12.79 -0.69 1.32
N ALA A 240 12.08 -0.05 2.23
CA ALA A 240 11.09 -0.67 3.11
C ALA A 240 9.94 -1.33 2.33
N ARG A 241 9.51 -0.77 1.20
CA ARG A 241 8.47 -1.38 0.35
C ARG A 241 8.86 -2.74 -0.24
N ARG A 242 10.16 -3.07 -0.29
CA ARG A 242 10.69 -4.34 -0.79
C ARG A 242 10.98 -5.35 0.33
N SER A 243 10.75 -4.95 1.56
CA SER A 243 10.97 -5.83 2.71
C SER A 243 9.99 -7.00 2.67
N ARG A 244 10.48 -8.16 3.10
CA ARG A 244 9.64 -9.35 3.30
C ARG A 244 9.06 -9.44 4.72
N ARG A 245 9.35 -8.45 5.56
CA ARG A 245 8.80 -8.36 6.91
C ARG A 245 7.34 -7.93 6.86
N LYS A 246 6.55 -8.43 7.79
CA LYS A 246 5.15 -8.07 7.91
C LYS A 246 5.01 -6.65 8.46
N GLY A 247 4.26 -5.80 7.77
CA GLY A 247 4.01 -4.41 8.15
C GLY A 247 5.23 -3.49 8.08
N PHE A 248 5.04 -2.20 8.37
CA PHE A 248 6.12 -1.22 8.47
C PHE A 248 6.39 -0.86 9.92
N ILE A 249 7.63 -0.48 10.24
CA ILE A 249 8.00 0.11 11.52
C ILE A 249 8.15 1.61 11.30
N CYS A 250 7.24 2.42 11.88
CA CYS A 250 7.29 3.87 11.81
C CYS A 250 8.08 4.43 13.00
N CYS A 251 9.20 5.12 12.70
CA CYS A 251 10.05 5.82 13.66
C CYS A 251 9.88 7.34 13.53
N GLU A 252 10.40 8.11 14.50
CA GLU A 252 10.33 9.58 14.45
C GLU A 252 11.41 10.19 13.54
N GLY A 253 12.61 9.60 13.52
CA GLY A 253 13.77 10.24 12.92
C GLY A 253 14.60 9.37 11.98
N TYR A 254 15.46 10.06 11.24
CA TYR A 254 16.39 9.43 10.30
C TYR A 254 17.30 8.39 10.94
N MET A 255 17.87 8.73 12.11
CA MET A 255 18.86 7.88 12.75
C MET A 255 18.25 6.60 13.28
N ASP A 256 17.01 6.67 13.78
CA ASP A 256 16.26 5.48 14.21
C ASP A 256 16.07 4.51 13.05
N VAL A 257 15.63 5.03 11.90
CA VAL A 257 15.45 4.21 10.69
C VAL A 257 16.78 3.62 10.22
N ILE A 258 17.85 4.41 10.15
CA ILE A 258 19.16 3.94 9.69
C ILE A 258 19.71 2.85 10.63
N SER A 259 19.58 3.05 11.94
CA SER A 259 19.98 2.07 12.96
C SER A 259 19.12 0.79 12.87
N MET A 260 17.82 0.93 12.67
CA MET A 260 16.90 -0.20 12.45
C MET A 260 17.30 -1.01 11.21
N HIS A 261 17.56 -0.34 10.08
CA HIS A 261 18.01 -1.02 8.87
C HIS A 261 19.33 -1.74 9.05
N GLN A 262 20.29 -1.15 9.78
CA GLN A 262 21.55 -1.81 10.13
C GLN A 262 21.33 -3.05 10.98
N ALA A 263 20.35 -3.02 11.87
CA ALA A 263 19.97 -4.17 12.71
C ALA A 263 19.15 -5.24 11.98
N GLY A 264 18.85 -5.05 10.68
CA GLY A 264 18.09 -6.01 9.85
C GLY A 264 16.58 -5.77 9.79
N PHE A 265 16.08 -4.63 10.30
CA PHE A 265 14.69 -4.20 10.18
C PHE A 265 14.52 -3.28 8.97
N ASP A 266 14.62 -3.86 7.79
CA ASP A 266 14.59 -3.16 6.50
C ASP A 266 13.20 -2.62 6.10
N ASN A 267 12.17 -2.85 6.93
CA ASN A 267 10.82 -2.30 6.84
C ASN A 267 10.62 -1.02 7.67
N ALA A 268 11.69 -0.43 8.25
CA ALA A 268 11.60 0.80 9.01
C ALA A 268 11.51 2.03 8.10
N VAL A 269 10.62 2.98 8.46
CA VAL A 269 10.40 4.26 7.77
C VAL A 269 10.21 5.40 8.78
N ALA A 270 10.39 6.65 8.35
CA ALA A 270 10.07 7.81 9.19
C ALA A 270 9.43 8.94 8.40
N SER A 271 8.65 9.79 9.08
CA SER A 271 8.25 11.10 8.56
C SER A 271 9.45 12.06 8.58
N LEU A 272 9.38 13.15 7.80
CA LEU A 272 10.52 14.00 7.48
C LEU A 272 10.50 15.32 8.26
N GLY A 273 10.47 15.24 9.60
CA GLY A 273 10.41 16.43 10.47
C GLY A 273 9.08 17.18 10.37
N THR A 274 8.04 16.48 9.94
CA THR A 274 6.64 16.92 9.96
C THR A 274 5.83 15.91 10.75
N ALA A 275 4.63 16.31 11.22
CA ALA A 275 3.69 15.34 11.75
C ALA A 275 3.33 14.29 10.68
N PHE A 276 3.00 13.09 11.12
CA PHE A 276 2.49 12.04 10.23
C PHE A 276 1.14 12.49 9.62
N THR A 277 0.95 12.27 8.32
CA THR A 277 -0.19 12.78 7.55
C THR A 277 -1.01 11.66 6.91
N PHE A 278 -2.19 12.00 6.37
CA PHE A 278 -2.95 11.09 5.50
C PHE A 278 -2.18 10.67 4.24
N GLY A 279 -1.33 11.57 3.68
CA GLY A 279 -0.46 11.23 2.56
C GLY A 279 0.47 10.06 2.91
N HIS A 280 1.10 10.11 4.09
CA HIS A 280 1.94 9.01 4.62
C HIS A 280 1.14 7.72 4.82
N ALA A 281 -0.03 7.81 5.47
CA ALA A 281 -0.91 6.66 5.73
C ALA A 281 -1.37 6.00 4.42
N ASN A 282 -1.75 6.78 3.41
CA ASN A 282 -2.16 6.29 2.11
C ASN A 282 -1.01 5.63 1.32
N ILE A 283 0.22 6.10 1.49
CA ILE A 283 1.40 5.41 0.92
C ILE A 283 1.55 4.04 1.59
N ILE A 284 1.52 3.97 2.91
CA ILE A 284 1.66 2.73 3.67
C ILE A 284 0.57 1.72 3.30
N LYS A 285 -0.69 2.17 3.22
CA LYS A 285 -1.84 1.32 2.88
C LYS A 285 -1.69 0.55 1.56
N ARG A 286 -0.91 1.09 0.60
CA ARG A 286 -0.65 0.40 -0.68
C ARG A 286 0.21 -0.85 -0.53
N TYR A 287 0.94 -0.99 0.58
CA TYR A 287 1.95 -2.02 0.77
C TYR A 287 1.74 -2.85 2.04
N ALA A 288 0.96 -2.37 3.00
CA ALA A 288 0.72 -3.06 4.26
C ALA A 288 -0.60 -2.67 4.92
N ASP A 289 -1.22 -3.65 5.60
CA ASP A 289 -2.45 -3.45 6.38
C ASP A 289 -2.16 -3.17 7.87
N GLU A 290 -0.90 -3.28 8.31
CA GLU A 290 -0.47 -3.12 9.69
C GLU A 290 0.82 -2.30 9.81
N VAL A 291 0.89 -1.44 10.84
CA VAL A 291 2.05 -0.60 11.16
C VAL A 291 2.44 -0.79 12.61
N TYR A 292 3.75 -0.89 12.87
CA TYR A 292 4.35 -0.88 14.19
C TYR A 292 4.91 0.50 14.48
N LEU A 293 4.38 1.17 15.51
CA LEU A 293 4.81 2.51 15.92
C LEU A 293 5.95 2.37 16.95
N ALA A 294 7.12 2.84 16.60
CA ALA A 294 8.32 2.87 17.43
C ALA A 294 8.75 4.32 17.66
N TYR A 295 7.86 5.12 18.25
CA TYR A 295 8.08 6.52 18.55
C TYR A 295 8.73 6.69 19.94
N ASP A 296 9.32 7.86 20.18
CA ASP A 296 9.98 8.16 21.46
C ASP A 296 9.06 7.86 22.64
N SER A 297 9.63 7.34 23.73
CA SER A 297 8.88 6.97 24.93
C SER A 297 8.52 8.15 25.84
N ASP A 298 8.82 9.39 25.43
CA ASP A 298 8.50 10.62 26.15
C ASP A 298 7.08 11.13 25.84
N GLY A 299 6.64 12.19 26.54
CA GLY A 299 5.29 12.74 26.38
C GLY A 299 4.99 13.28 24.99
N ALA A 300 6.00 13.76 24.25
CA ALA A 300 5.82 14.24 22.87
C ALA A 300 5.60 13.06 21.91
N GLY A 301 6.39 11.98 22.04
CA GLY A 301 6.23 10.77 21.27
C GLY A 301 4.90 10.05 21.55
N VAL A 302 4.44 10.02 22.83
CA VAL A 302 3.10 9.51 23.19
C VAL A 302 2.01 10.34 22.50
N ALA A 303 2.09 11.67 22.50
CA ALA A 303 1.11 12.53 21.83
C ALA A 303 1.13 12.34 20.29
N ALA A 304 2.33 12.15 19.71
CA ALA A 304 2.47 11.82 18.30
C ALA A 304 1.84 10.45 17.98
N THR A 305 2.11 9.43 18.80
CA THR A 305 1.53 8.09 18.66
C THR A 305 0.00 8.11 18.66
N LYS A 306 -0.65 8.84 19.59
CA LYS A 306 -2.12 9.01 19.60
C LYS A 306 -2.65 9.56 18.28
N LYS A 307 -1.98 10.57 17.69
CA LYS A 307 -2.37 11.17 16.42
C LYS A 307 -2.22 10.19 15.25
N VAL A 308 -1.11 9.47 15.21
CA VAL A 308 -0.85 8.50 14.14
C VAL A 308 -1.86 7.35 14.18
N ILE A 309 -2.22 6.85 15.36
CA ILE A 309 -3.27 5.82 15.52
C ILE A 309 -4.60 6.30 14.92
N ALA A 310 -4.99 7.56 15.18
CA ALA A 310 -6.24 8.12 14.64
C ALA A 310 -6.21 8.21 13.10
N ILE A 311 -5.09 8.68 12.51
CA ILE A 311 -4.93 8.79 11.06
C ILE A 311 -4.92 7.40 10.39
N LEU A 312 -4.18 6.44 10.95
CA LEU A 312 -4.11 5.08 10.41
C LEU A 312 -5.47 4.38 10.44
N ARG A 313 -6.22 4.54 11.54
CA ARG A 313 -7.58 4.01 11.68
C ARG A 313 -8.51 4.54 10.59
N GLU A 314 -8.49 5.84 10.31
CA GLU A 314 -9.33 6.48 9.29
C GLU A 314 -9.07 5.93 7.89
N VAL A 315 -7.83 5.55 7.58
CA VAL A 315 -7.51 4.91 6.29
C VAL A 315 -7.65 3.38 6.31
N GLY A 316 -8.01 2.78 7.45
CA GLY A 316 -8.17 1.33 7.60
C GLY A 316 -6.86 0.55 7.65
N VAL A 317 -5.83 1.13 8.27
CA VAL A 317 -4.54 0.47 8.54
C VAL A 317 -4.42 0.19 10.04
N GLY A 318 -4.13 -1.04 10.42
CA GLY A 318 -3.95 -1.46 11.81
C GLY A 318 -2.69 -0.83 12.42
N ALA A 319 -2.80 -0.33 13.65
CA ALA A 319 -1.65 0.20 14.40
C ALA A 319 -1.31 -0.70 15.59
N ARG A 320 -0.02 -0.99 15.76
CA ARG A 320 0.57 -1.61 16.95
C ARG A 320 1.65 -0.71 17.52
N VAL A 321 1.74 -0.62 18.83
CA VAL A 321 2.74 0.21 19.50
C VAL A 321 3.80 -0.66 20.17
N ILE A 322 5.06 -0.41 19.84
CA ILE A 322 6.21 -1.09 20.42
C ILE A 322 6.61 -0.38 21.71
N ASN A 323 6.62 -1.08 22.82
CA ASN A 323 7.11 -0.55 24.08
C ASN A 323 8.64 -0.67 24.17
N MET A 324 9.35 0.44 24.12
CA MET A 324 10.82 0.48 24.18
C MET A 324 11.36 0.76 25.58
N ARG A 325 10.51 1.03 26.56
CA ARG A 325 10.98 1.33 27.93
C ARG A 325 11.90 0.22 28.45
N PRO A 326 13.01 0.56 29.16
CA PRO A 326 13.35 1.89 29.71
C PRO A 326 14.08 2.83 28.72
N TYR A 327 14.33 2.38 27.49
CA TYR A 327 15.05 3.18 26.47
C TYR A 327 14.13 4.22 25.83
N LYS A 328 14.75 5.30 25.35
CA LYS A 328 14.01 6.42 24.80
C LYS A 328 13.50 6.15 23.40
N ASP A 329 14.35 5.66 22.51
CA ASP A 329 14.11 5.51 21.09
C ASP A 329 14.63 4.15 20.56
N PRO A 330 14.30 3.77 19.31
CA PRO A 330 14.77 2.51 18.72
C PRO A 330 16.27 2.41 18.57
N ASP A 331 16.98 3.51 18.26
CA ASP A 331 18.44 3.56 18.12
C ASP A 331 19.11 3.19 19.45
N GLU A 332 18.68 3.81 20.54
CA GLU A 332 19.19 3.49 21.89
C GLU A 332 18.87 2.06 22.30
N PHE A 333 17.63 1.60 22.05
CA PHE A 333 17.21 0.23 22.39
C PHE A 333 18.09 -0.81 21.70
N ILE A 334 18.25 -0.71 20.38
CA ILE A 334 18.99 -1.69 19.59
C ILE A 334 20.48 -1.70 19.96
N ARG A 335 21.08 -0.54 20.20
CA ARG A 335 22.50 -0.45 20.61
C ARG A 335 22.75 -1.12 21.96
N ASN A 336 21.79 -1.12 22.87
CA ASN A 336 21.95 -1.70 24.21
C ASN A 336 21.55 -3.17 24.27
N LEU A 337 20.49 -3.59 23.60
CA LEU A 337 19.90 -4.94 23.74
C LEU A 337 19.96 -5.80 22.48
N GLY A 338 20.28 -5.21 21.34
CA GLY A 338 20.39 -5.91 20.05
C GLY A 338 19.05 -6.20 19.36
N SER A 339 19.16 -6.78 18.18
CA SER A 339 18.02 -7.05 17.27
C SER A 339 17.06 -8.13 17.78
N GLU A 340 17.56 -9.16 18.46
CA GLU A 340 16.70 -10.24 18.99
C GLU A 340 15.72 -9.72 20.05
N ALA A 341 16.20 -8.87 20.97
CA ALA A 341 15.36 -8.24 21.97
C ALA A 341 14.30 -7.32 21.33
N PHE A 342 14.65 -6.62 20.26
CA PHE A 342 13.69 -5.79 19.54
C PHE A 342 12.64 -6.63 18.79
N GLU A 343 13.02 -7.77 18.19
CA GLU A 343 12.08 -8.72 17.58
C GLU A 343 11.05 -9.21 18.61
N ASP A 344 11.47 -9.46 19.86
CA ASP A 344 10.55 -9.83 20.93
C ASP A 344 9.61 -8.68 21.34
N ARG A 345 10.05 -7.42 21.24
CA ARG A 345 9.18 -6.26 21.42
C ARG A 345 8.14 -6.13 20.31
N ILE A 346 8.51 -6.40 19.06
CA ILE A 346 7.57 -6.44 17.93
C ILE A 346 6.47 -7.48 18.18
N LYS A 347 6.85 -8.70 18.58
CA LYS A 347 5.88 -9.78 18.89
C LYS A 347 4.92 -9.42 20.03
N LYS A 348 5.36 -8.60 20.98
CA LYS A 348 4.61 -8.15 22.15
C LYS A 348 3.96 -6.77 21.96
N ALA A 349 4.03 -6.20 20.76
CA ALA A 349 3.46 -4.88 20.48
C ALA A 349 1.95 -4.88 20.75
N GLU A 350 1.50 -3.93 21.54
CA GLU A 350 0.09 -3.76 21.87
C GLU A 350 -0.68 -3.12 20.73
N SER A 351 -1.96 -3.48 20.55
CA SER A 351 -2.80 -2.81 19.56
C SER A 351 -2.98 -1.32 19.90
N GLY A 352 -3.16 -0.48 18.88
CA GLY A 352 -3.34 0.95 19.07
C GLY A 352 -4.45 1.31 20.06
N MET A 353 -5.58 0.57 20.03
CA MET A 353 -6.69 0.79 20.96
C MET A 353 -6.31 0.44 22.40
N MET A 354 -5.58 -0.65 22.65
CA MET A 354 -5.10 -1.02 23.99
C MET A 354 -4.07 -0.01 24.50
N PHE A 355 -3.19 0.48 23.62
CA PHE A 355 -2.27 1.56 23.96
C PHE A 355 -3.02 2.83 24.39
N LEU A 356 -4.03 3.26 23.63
CA LEU A 356 -4.86 4.43 23.99
C LEU A 356 -5.53 4.23 25.36
N ALA A 357 -6.14 3.06 25.59
CA ALA A 357 -6.77 2.75 26.87
C ALA A 357 -5.78 2.81 28.05
N ARG A 358 -4.56 2.28 27.86
CA ARG A 358 -3.49 2.34 28.86
C ARG A 358 -3.07 3.78 29.16
N ILE A 359 -2.82 4.57 28.14
CA ILE A 359 -2.42 5.98 28.33
C ILE A 359 -3.52 6.77 29.03
N TYR A 360 -4.79 6.59 28.62
CA TYR A 360 -5.90 7.26 29.32
C TYR A 360 -6.03 6.77 30.76
N SER A 361 -5.78 5.48 31.06
CA SER A 361 -5.81 5.01 32.45
C SER A 361 -4.73 5.63 33.33
N GLU A 362 -3.59 6.05 32.73
CA GLU A 362 -2.52 6.76 33.42
C GLU A 362 -2.82 8.27 33.60
N GLU A 363 -3.68 8.86 32.76
CA GLU A 363 -4.08 10.28 32.79
C GLU A 363 -5.17 10.58 33.85
N TYR A 364 -5.96 9.57 34.27
CA TYR A 364 -7.09 9.71 35.18
C TYR A 364 -6.87 8.90 36.47
N ASP A 365 -7.21 9.47 37.63
CA ASP A 365 -7.18 8.73 38.91
C ASP A 365 -8.26 7.64 38.91
N GLN A 366 -7.84 6.40 38.82
CA GLN A 366 -8.74 5.24 38.80
C GLN A 366 -9.38 4.96 40.18
N SER A 367 -8.89 5.58 41.27
CA SER A 367 -9.45 5.46 42.61
C SER A 367 -10.61 6.45 42.86
N ASP A 368 -10.65 7.56 42.10
CA ASP A 368 -11.76 8.52 42.15
C ASP A 368 -12.87 8.12 41.17
N PRO A 369 -14.13 7.94 41.64
CA PRO A 369 -15.24 7.53 40.77
C PRO A 369 -15.53 8.49 39.63
N GLY A 370 -15.31 9.80 39.82
CA GLY A 370 -15.55 10.82 38.82
C GLY A 370 -14.49 10.76 37.69
N GLU A 371 -13.21 10.66 38.07
CA GLU A 371 -12.11 10.52 37.15
C GLU A 371 -12.17 9.18 36.38
N ARG A 372 -12.53 8.11 37.09
CA ARG A 372 -12.77 6.80 36.46
C ARG A 372 -13.89 6.85 35.44
N THR A 373 -14.97 7.60 35.68
CA THR A 373 -16.07 7.79 34.73
C THR A 373 -15.57 8.55 33.49
N LYS A 374 -14.73 9.58 33.65
CA LYS A 374 -14.11 10.31 32.52
C LYS A 374 -13.24 9.38 31.68
N PHE A 375 -12.42 8.55 32.30
CA PHE A 375 -11.64 7.52 31.63
C PHE A 375 -12.53 6.57 30.79
N GLN A 376 -13.58 6.01 31.39
CA GLN A 376 -14.51 5.11 30.73
C GLN A 376 -15.20 5.76 29.52
N ASN A 377 -15.63 7.01 29.66
CA ASN A 377 -16.23 7.78 28.59
C ASN A 377 -15.24 8.03 27.44
N GLN A 378 -13.98 8.38 27.77
CA GLN A 378 -12.95 8.60 26.76
C GLN A 378 -12.64 7.34 25.97
N VAL A 379 -12.52 6.20 26.66
CA VAL A 379 -12.30 4.90 26.02
C VAL A 379 -13.50 4.48 25.17
N ALA A 380 -14.73 4.66 25.67
CA ALA A 380 -15.94 4.37 24.92
C ALA A 380 -16.01 5.20 23.61
N LYS A 381 -15.61 6.48 23.70
CA LYS A 381 -15.51 7.37 22.53
C LYS A 381 -14.51 6.84 21.50
N GLU A 382 -13.32 6.41 21.92
CA GLU A 382 -12.33 5.85 21.00
C GLU A 382 -12.80 4.55 20.33
N ILE A 383 -13.47 3.67 21.08
CA ILE A 383 -14.03 2.43 20.54
C ILE A 383 -15.14 2.73 19.52
N SER A 384 -15.94 3.79 19.72
CA SER A 384 -17.04 4.14 18.82
C SER A 384 -16.58 4.53 17.41
N TYR A 385 -15.31 4.90 17.22
CA TYR A 385 -14.73 5.17 15.89
C TYR A 385 -14.38 3.91 15.11
N ILE A 386 -14.43 2.72 15.70
CA ILE A 386 -14.17 1.45 15.00
C ILE A 386 -15.40 1.08 14.18
N GLU A 387 -15.26 1.00 12.86
CA GLU A 387 -16.38 0.74 11.96
C GLU A 387 -16.85 -0.72 12.01
N ASP A 388 -15.92 -1.68 12.04
CA ASP A 388 -16.26 -3.09 12.06
C ASP A 388 -16.91 -3.49 13.39
N PRO A 389 -18.16 -4.02 13.38
CA PRO A 389 -18.87 -4.36 14.60
C PRO A 389 -18.24 -5.51 15.41
N LEU A 390 -17.56 -6.46 14.74
CA LEU A 390 -16.90 -7.58 15.41
C LEU A 390 -15.64 -7.10 16.10
N GLU A 391 -14.82 -6.31 15.41
CA GLU A 391 -13.63 -5.70 15.96
C GLU A 391 -13.98 -4.82 17.16
N ARG A 392 -15.01 -3.98 17.01
CA ARG A 392 -15.52 -3.09 18.07
C ARG A 392 -15.94 -3.89 19.32
N ASN A 393 -16.71 -4.98 19.16
CA ASN A 393 -17.11 -5.84 20.25
C ASN A 393 -15.90 -6.54 20.92
N ASN A 394 -14.93 -6.99 20.15
CA ASN A 394 -13.71 -7.59 20.69
C ASN A 394 -12.93 -6.61 21.57
N TYR A 395 -12.85 -5.32 21.19
CA TYR A 395 -12.23 -4.29 22.02
C TYR A 395 -13.06 -3.94 23.25
N ILE A 396 -14.39 -3.90 23.17
CA ILE A 396 -15.26 -3.77 24.35
C ILE A 396 -14.94 -4.86 25.35
N ASP A 397 -14.88 -6.13 24.92
CA ASP A 397 -14.60 -7.26 25.78
C ASP A 397 -13.19 -7.23 26.39
N ALA A 398 -12.19 -6.88 25.59
CA ALA A 398 -10.80 -6.81 26.03
C ALA A 398 -10.59 -5.72 27.08
N ILE A 399 -11.15 -4.53 26.84
CA ILE A 399 -10.99 -3.37 27.71
C ILE A 399 -11.84 -3.52 28.99
N ALA A 400 -13.07 -4.01 28.87
CA ALA A 400 -13.91 -4.31 30.03
C ALA A 400 -13.20 -5.26 31.03
N ARG A 401 -12.53 -6.29 30.49
CA ARG A 401 -11.72 -7.23 31.28
C ARG A 401 -10.48 -6.59 31.89
N ALA A 402 -9.70 -5.85 31.07
CA ALA A 402 -8.43 -5.27 31.50
C ALA A 402 -8.57 -4.21 32.60
N TYR A 403 -9.64 -3.43 32.56
CA TYR A 403 -9.86 -2.29 33.48
C TYR A 403 -11.03 -2.50 34.44
N VAL A 404 -11.56 -3.73 34.53
CA VAL A 404 -12.66 -4.11 35.41
C VAL A 404 -13.86 -3.15 35.26
N ILE A 405 -14.30 -2.96 34.01
CA ILE A 405 -15.48 -2.16 33.64
C ILE A 405 -16.66 -3.10 33.37
N ASN A 406 -17.88 -2.69 33.75
CA ASN A 406 -19.06 -3.43 33.34
C ASN A 406 -19.18 -3.42 31.82
N ARG A 407 -19.18 -4.60 31.19
CA ARG A 407 -19.17 -4.79 29.71
C ARG A 407 -20.38 -4.13 29.06
N ASP A 408 -21.58 -4.36 29.64
CA ASP A 408 -22.84 -3.91 29.03
C ASP A 408 -22.96 -2.38 29.12
N ALA A 409 -22.56 -1.80 30.24
CA ALA A 409 -22.49 -0.34 30.38
C ALA A 409 -21.48 0.30 29.44
N LEU A 410 -20.32 -0.35 29.18
CA LEU A 410 -19.34 0.11 28.20
C LEU A 410 -19.91 0.02 26.78
N ALA A 411 -20.58 -1.10 26.45
CA ALA A 411 -21.19 -1.32 25.13
C ALA A 411 -22.31 -0.31 24.85
N GLU A 412 -23.18 -0.03 25.85
CA GLU A 412 -24.22 1.00 25.76
C GLU A 412 -23.61 2.37 25.50
N LYS A 413 -22.55 2.72 26.19
CA LYS A 413 -21.87 4.02 26.02
C LYS A 413 -21.19 4.15 24.67
N VAL A 414 -20.58 3.08 24.16
CA VAL A 414 -20.02 3.02 22.80
C VAL A 414 -21.13 3.20 21.76
N HIS A 415 -22.28 2.59 21.98
CA HIS A 415 -23.46 2.74 21.10
C HIS A 415 -23.98 4.18 21.10
N ASP A 416 -24.12 4.79 22.27
CA ASP A 416 -24.54 6.19 22.41
C ASP A 416 -23.69 7.14 21.59
N TYR A 417 -22.36 7.00 21.70
CA TYR A 417 -21.42 7.80 20.90
C TYR A 417 -21.56 7.53 19.40
N GLY A 418 -21.76 6.28 18.98
CA GLY A 418 -21.96 5.93 17.58
C GLY A 418 -23.26 6.52 17.00
N VAL A 419 -24.36 6.46 17.74
CA VAL A 419 -25.68 7.01 17.32
C VAL A 419 -25.67 8.56 17.33
N ALA A 420 -25.01 9.17 18.29
CA ALA A 420 -24.91 10.64 18.37
C ALA A 420 -24.06 11.26 17.24
N GLY A 421 -23.40 10.45 16.42
CA GLY A 421 -22.51 10.93 15.37
C GLY A 421 -21.29 11.61 16.00
N THR A 422 -20.50 10.85 16.75
CA THR A 422 -19.31 11.37 17.43
C THR A 422 -18.42 12.12 16.45
N PRO A 423 -18.08 13.39 16.68
CA PRO A 423 -17.18 14.14 15.80
C PRO A 423 -15.84 13.40 15.65
N LYS A 424 -15.30 13.40 14.46
CA LYS A 424 -13.97 12.83 14.20
C LYS A 424 -12.93 13.44 15.14
N PRO A 425 -11.86 12.72 15.49
CA PRO A 425 -10.77 13.32 16.25
C PRO A 425 -10.25 14.61 15.59
N ASP A 426 -9.98 15.66 16.35
CA ASP A 426 -9.51 16.97 15.86
C ASP A 426 -8.35 16.86 14.86
N VAL A 427 -7.46 15.87 15.06
CA VAL A 427 -6.33 15.64 14.14
C VAL A 427 -6.79 15.20 12.77
N VAL A 428 -7.82 14.38 12.70
CA VAL A 428 -8.42 13.88 11.44
C VAL A 428 -9.11 15.02 10.73
N GLU A 429 -9.95 15.80 11.42
CA GLU A 429 -10.63 16.97 10.85
C GLU A 429 -9.66 18.05 10.33
N ARG A 430 -8.53 18.28 11.03
CA ARG A 430 -7.49 19.23 10.59
C ARG A 430 -6.78 18.75 9.35
N GLU A 431 -6.45 17.47 9.26
CA GLU A 431 -5.79 16.91 8.08
C GLU A 431 -6.76 16.84 6.89
N GLU A 432 -8.04 16.51 7.10
CA GLU A 432 -9.07 16.56 6.06
C GLU A 432 -9.21 17.98 5.49
N ARG A 433 -9.33 19.01 6.34
CA ARG A 433 -9.37 20.42 5.90
C ARG A 433 -8.12 20.81 5.12
N ARG A 434 -6.94 20.37 5.56
CA ARG A 434 -5.69 20.62 4.85
C ARG A 434 -5.68 20.01 3.45
N LEU A 435 -6.23 18.81 3.28
CA LEU A 435 -6.39 18.16 1.98
C LEU A 435 -7.40 18.89 1.10
N GLU A 436 -8.52 19.36 1.67
CA GLU A 436 -9.53 20.16 0.97
C GLU A 436 -8.95 21.50 0.50
N GLU A 437 -8.19 22.21 1.34
CA GLU A 437 -7.51 23.45 0.97
C GLU A 437 -6.48 23.25 -0.15
N GLN A 438 -5.78 22.12 -0.19
CA GLN A 438 -4.87 21.76 -1.27
C GLN A 438 -5.60 21.43 -2.58
N THR A 439 -6.85 20.92 -2.51
CA THR A 439 -7.67 20.61 -3.68
C THR A 439 -8.41 21.83 -4.22
N THR A 440 -8.76 22.80 -3.38
CA THR A 440 -9.43 24.06 -3.75
C THR A 440 -8.47 25.12 -4.30
N ASN A 441 -7.17 25.01 -4.01
CA ASN A 441 -6.09 25.79 -4.63
C ASN A 441 -5.18 24.80 -5.39
N PRO A 442 -5.58 24.29 -6.54
CA PRO A 442 -4.73 23.37 -7.27
C PRO A 442 -3.53 24.14 -7.78
N ASP A 443 -2.38 23.89 -7.18
CA ASP A 443 -1.13 24.07 -7.91
C ASP A 443 -1.30 23.25 -9.20
N PRO A 444 -1.17 23.84 -10.39
CA PRO A 444 -1.60 23.18 -11.63
C PRO A 444 -0.66 22.01 -12.01
N GLY A 445 -0.56 20.99 -11.17
CA GLY A 445 0.39 19.88 -11.31
C GLY A 445 0.00 18.53 -10.72
N THR A 446 -1.10 18.43 -9.97
CA THR A 446 -1.52 17.14 -9.40
C THR A 446 -2.93 16.77 -9.84
N GLY A 447 -3.07 16.36 -11.09
CA GLY A 447 -4.26 15.70 -11.61
C GLY A 447 -4.14 14.20 -11.47
N SER A 448 -4.53 13.62 -10.33
CA SER A 448 -4.96 12.23 -10.26
C SER A 448 -6.29 12.21 -9.50
N GLY A 449 -7.37 12.16 -10.28
CA GLY A 449 -8.70 11.96 -9.75
C GLY A 449 -8.79 10.59 -9.10
N THR A 450 -8.89 10.56 -7.78
CA THR A 450 -9.38 9.40 -7.04
C THR A 450 -10.87 9.62 -6.80
N ALA A 451 -11.68 9.01 -7.66
CA ALA A 451 -13.10 8.84 -7.37
C ALA A 451 -13.21 7.93 -6.15
N SER A 452 -13.67 8.49 -5.03
CA SER A 452 -14.05 7.75 -3.85
C SER A 452 -15.31 6.92 -4.17
N HIS A 453 -15.12 5.63 -4.44
CA HIS A 453 -16.22 4.69 -4.43
C HIS A 453 -16.38 4.15 -3.01
N GLY A 454 -17.51 4.48 -2.38
CA GLY A 454 -17.90 3.97 -1.08
C GLY A 454 -17.86 2.43 -1.07
N ARG A 455 -17.07 1.86 -0.16
CA ARG A 455 -17.09 0.43 0.15
C ARG A 455 -18.41 0.10 0.83
N GLN A 456 -19.38 -0.40 0.09
CA GLN A 456 -20.38 -1.30 0.66
C GLN A 456 -19.69 -2.63 0.91
N GLY A 457 -19.66 -3.08 2.16
CA GLY A 457 -19.23 -4.42 2.55
C GLY A 457 -20.00 -5.45 1.73
N ARG A 458 -19.30 -6.12 0.82
CA ARG A 458 -19.89 -7.16 -0.02
C ARG A 458 -19.60 -8.49 0.61
N ASP A 459 -20.67 -9.19 0.89
CA ASP A 459 -20.71 -10.61 1.25
C ASP A 459 -20.09 -11.43 0.10
N VAL A 460 -18.81 -11.77 0.22
CA VAL A 460 -18.06 -12.55 -0.78
C VAL A 460 -18.44 -14.04 -0.74
N GLY A 461 -19.36 -14.42 0.19
CA GLY A 461 -19.68 -15.82 0.52
C GLY A 461 -20.71 -16.52 -0.34
N GLU A 462 -21.58 -15.83 -1.08
CA GLU A 462 -22.84 -16.47 -1.55
C GLU A 462 -22.94 -16.80 -3.04
N ASN A 463 -21.99 -16.49 -3.90
CA ASN A 463 -22.20 -16.76 -5.33
C ASN A 463 -21.35 -17.90 -5.92
N LYS A 464 -21.33 -19.05 -5.23
CA LYS A 464 -20.70 -20.30 -5.73
C LYS A 464 -21.22 -20.68 -7.13
N THR A 465 -22.50 -20.39 -7.41
CA THR A 465 -23.17 -20.71 -8.66
C THR A 465 -22.66 -19.86 -9.83
N ALA A 466 -22.54 -18.53 -9.65
CA ALA A 466 -21.98 -17.63 -10.64
C ALA A 466 -20.51 -17.96 -10.92
N ARG A 467 -19.71 -18.17 -9.86
CA ARG A 467 -18.32 -18.58 -9.97
C ARG A 467 -18.17 -19.84 -10.85
N LEU A 468 -18.98 -20.85 -10.61
CA LEU A 468 -18.92 -22.14 -11.30
C LEU A 468 -19.21 -21.97 -12.80
N LEU A 469 -20.26 -21.22 -13.17
CA LEU A 469 -20.58 -20.98 -14.57
C LEU A 469 -19.48 -20.21 -15.30
N LEU A 470 -18.98 -19.14 -14.71
CA LEU A 470 -17.90 -18.34 -15.32
C LEU A 470 -16.61 -19.16 -15.48
N THR A 471 -16.32 -20.06 -14.56
CA THR A 471 -15.20 -21.02 -14.70
C THR A 471 -15.39 -21.96 -15.89
N TRP A 472 -16.59 -22.51 -16.09
CA TRP A 472 -16.88 -23.36 -17.25
C TRP A 472 -16.82 -22.60 -18.57
N LEU A 473 -17.36 -21.38 -18.64
CA LEU A 473 -17.29 -20.54 -19.86
C LEU A 473 -15.86 -20.27 -20.31
N VAL A 474 -14.91 -20.18 -19.38
CA VAL A 474 -13.49 -20.00 -19.70
C VAL A 474 -12.83 -21.31 -20.13
N ASN A 475 -13.20 -22.44 -19.50
CA ASN A 475 -12.61 -23.75 -19.82
C ASN A 475 -13.19 -24.34 -21.12
N GLU A 476 -14.47 -24.04 -21.42
CA GLU A 476 -15.20 -24.54 -22.59
C GLU A 476 -15.91 -23.38 -23.33
N PRO A 477 -15.19 -22.62 -24.17
CA PRO A 477 -15.76 -21.45 -24.87
C PRO A 477 -16.95 -21.77 -25.79
N SER A 478 -17.10 -23.02 -26.24
CA SER A 478 -18.27 -23.45 -27.03
C SER A 478 -19.59 -23.24 -26.28
N LEU A 479 -19.57 -23.16 -24.96
CA LEU A 479 -20.72 -22.88 -24.12
C LEU A 479 -21.35 -21.51 -24.38
N PHE A 480 -20.60 -20.51 -24.83
CA PHE A 480 -21.18 -19.21 -25.17
C PHE A 480 -22.21 -19.32 -26.28
N GLU A 481 -21.96 -20.15 -27.31
CA GLU A 481 -22.92 -20.39 -28.39
C GLU A 481 -24.13 -21.20 -27.90
N LYS A 482 -23.89 -22.23 -27.08
CA LYS A 482 -24.96 -23.11 -26.56
C LYS A 482 -25.87 -22.39 -25.55
N LEU A 483 -25.39 -21.34 -24.92
CA LEU A 483 -26.11 -20.53 -23.92
C LEU A 483 -26.61 -19.20 -24.48
N ASP A 484 -26.38 -18.92 -25.78
CA ASP A 484 -26.86 -17.70 -26.43
C ASP A 484 -28.39 -17.60 -26.35
N GLY A 485 -28.89 -16.41 -26.01
CA GLY A 485 -30.33 -16.19 -25.79
C GLY A 485 -30.92 -16.86 -24.53
N VAL A 486 -30.12 -17.62 -23.75
CA VAL A 486 -30.55 -18.27 -22.51
C VAL A 486 -30.08 -17.49 -21.29
N ILE A 487 -28.81 -17.13 -21.27
CA ILE A 487 -28.20 -16.37 -20.20
C ILE A 487 -27.36 -15.22 -20.77
N SER A 488 -27.34 -14.11 -20.05
CA SER A 488 -26.55 -12.91 -20.40
C SER A 488 -25.81 -12.38 -19.17
N GLU A 489 -24.93 -11.41 -19.38
CA GLU A 489 -24.24 -10.69 -18.31
C GLU A 489 -25.19 -10.04 -17.29
N GLU A 490 -26.42 -9.68 -17.73
CA GLU A 490 -27.44 -9.05 -16.89
C GLU A 490 -28.05 -10.00 -15.86
N ASP A 491 -27.91 -11.31 -16.06
CA ASP A 491 -28.43 -12.33 -15.14
C ASP A 491 -27.51 -12.51 -13.90
N PHE A 492 -26.34 -11.92 -13.89
CA PHE A 492 -25.42 -11.93 -12.74
C PHE A 492 -25.69 -10.74 -11.80
N ASP A 493 -25.55 -10.96 -10.50
CA ASP A 493 -25.68 -9.91 -9.50
C ASP A 493 -24.61 -8.82 -9.68
N PRO A 494 -24.95 -7.52 -9.45
CA PRO A 494 -23.99 -6.44 -9.54
C PRO A 494 -22.74 -6.70 -8.67
N GLY A 495 -21.56 -6.54 -9.25
CA GLY A 495 -20.30 -6.75 -8.58
C GLY A 495 -19.26 -7.48 -9.42
N VAL A 496 -18.26 -8.09 -8.77
CA VAL A 496 -17.12 -8.74 -9.43
C VAL A 496 -17.58 -9.77 -10.47
N PHE A 497 -18.54 -10.64 -10.15
CA PHE A 497 -19.02 -11.69 -11.06
C PHE A 497 -19.72 -11.14 -12.30
N ARG A 498 -20.51 -10.07 -12.15
CA ARG A 498 -21.14 -9.39 -13.28
C ARG A 498 -20.10 -8.74 -14.19
N THR A 499 -19.14 -8.04 -13.62
CA THR A 499 -18.04 -7.43 -14.38
C THR A 499 -17.24 -8.48 -15.14
N VAL A 500 -16.95 -9.63 -14.52
CA VAL A 500 -16.30 -10.76 -15.21
C VAL A 500 -17.19 -11.28 -16.36
N ALA A 501 -18.48 -11.49 -16.13
CA ALA A 501 -19.42 -11.92 -17.16
C ALA A 501 -19.43 -10.94 -18.35
N GLU A 502 -19.63 -9.64 -18.09
CA GLU A 502 -19.61 -8.59 -19.11
C GLU A 502 -18.35 -8.66 -19.99
N LYS A 503 -17.19 -8.84 -19.39
CA LYS A 503 -15.91 -8.91 -20.12
C LYS A 503 -15.78 -10.20 -20.91
N LEU A 504 -16.15 -11.34 -20.35
CA LEU A 504 -16.07 -12.63 -21.04
C LEU A 504 -17.06 -12.69 -22.24
N PHE A 505 -18.31 -12.26 -22.04
CA PHE A 505 -19.31 -12.21 -23.11
C PHE A 505 -18.92 -11.21 -24.22
N SER A 506 -18.39 -10.03 -23.88
CA SER A 506 -17.89 -9.06 -24.86
C SER A 506 -16.72 -9.63 -25.67
N GLN A 507 -15.71 -10.22 -25.02
CA GLN A 507 -14.57 -10.84 -25.73
C GLN A 507 -15.03 -11.93 -26.70
N TYR A 508 -15.95 -12.79 -26.27
CA TYR A 508 -16.43 -13.88 -27.12
C TYR A 508 -17.25 -13.36 -28.31
N ARG A 509 -18.12 -12.35 -28.12
CA ARG A 509 -18.87 -11.71 -29.21
C ARG A 509 -17.98 -11.04 -30.27
N GLU A 510 -16.87 -10.44 -29.83
CA GLU A 510 -15.97 -9.69 -30.72
C GLU A 510 -14.94 -10.58 -31.43
N GLN A 511 -14.41 -11.59 -30.75
CA GLN A 511 -13.24 -12.34 -31.19
C GLN A 511 -13.45 -13.86 -31.28
N HIS A 512 -14.60 -14.38 -30.87
CA HIS A 512 -14.86 -15.83 -30.69
C HIS A 512 -13.79 -16.52 -29.83
N LYS A 513 -13.15 -15.75 -28.92
CA LYS A 513 -12.07 -16.20 -28.06
C LYS A 513 -12.15 -15.50 -26.72
N VAL A 514 -11.75 -16.21 -25.67
CA VAL A 514 -11.70 -15.68 -24.31
C VAL A 514 -10.24 -15.57 -23.86
N GLU A 515 -9.86 -14.42 -23.34
CA GLU A 515 -8.53 -14.16 -22.80
C GLU A 515 -8.62 -13.82 -21.29
N PRO A 516 -8.59 -14.84 -20.41
CA PRO A 516 -8.79 -14.66 -18.96
C PRO A 516 -7.83 -13.67 -18.31
N ALA A 517 -6.59 -13.67 -18.75
CA ALA A 517 -5.57 -12.76 -18.23
C ALA A 517 -5.91 -11.27 -18.45
N ILE A 518 -6.64 -10.94 -19.54
CA ILE A 518 -7.12 -9.56 -19.80
C ILE A 518 -8.24 -9.20 -18.85
N VAL A 519 -9.12 -10.16 -18.51
CA VAL A 519 -10.24 -9.95 -17.59
C VAL A 519 -9.73 -9.57 -16.19
N VAL A 520 -8.67 -10.21 -15.70
CA VAL A 520 -8.04 -9.87 -14.41
C VAL A 520 -7.56 -8.41 -14.38
N ASN A 521 -7.04 -7.89 -15.50
CA ASN A 521 -6.55 -6.49 -15.57
C ASN A 521 -7.66 -5.43 -15.47
N THR A 522 -8.93 -5.79 -15.58
CA THR A 522 -10.03 -4.82 -15.45
C THR A 522 -10.29 -4.43 -14.00
N PHE A 523 -9.76 -5.18 -13.05
CA PHE A 523 -9.90 -4.94 -11.62
C PHE A 523 -8.69 -4.17 -11.09
N GLN A 524 -8.94 -3.16 -10.26
CA GLN A 524 -7.89 -2.35 -9.63
C GLN A 524 -7.53 -2.85 -8.22
N ASP A 525 -8.47 -3.52 -7.57
CA ASP A 525 -8.28 -4.10 -6.23
C ASP A 525 -7.56 -5.45 -6.32
N VAL A 526 -6.52 -5.63 -5.51
CA VAL A 526 -5.67 -6.84 -5.53
C VAL A 526 -6.45 -8.08 -5.09
N GLU A 527 -7.37 -7.96 -4.13
CA GLU A 527 -8.18 -9.08 -3.67
C GLU A 527 -9.22 -9.49 -4.75
N GLU A 528 -9.80 -8.53 -5.47
CA GLU A 528 -10.64 -8.81 -6.62
C GLU A 528 -9.85 -9.52 -7.73
N GLN A 529 -8.64 -9.06 -8.03
CA GLN A 529 -7.74 -9.73 -8.99
C GLN A 529 -7.43 -11.17 -8.58
N ARG A 530 -7.11 -11.41 -7.30
CA ARG A 530 -6.86 -12.75 -6.75
C ARG A 530 -8.09 -13.65 -6.85
N LEU A 531 -9.27 -13.13 -6.48
CA LEU A 531 -10.53 -13.87 -6.59
C LEU A 531 -10.81 -14.28 -8.03
N VAL A 532 -10.71 -13.33 -8.97
CA VAL A 532 -10.94 -13.58 -10.40
C VAL A 532 -9.90 -14.56 -10.95
N ALA A 533 -8.63 -14.39 -10.62
CA ALA A 533 -7.57 -15.30 -11.04
C ALA A 533 -7.80 -16.74 -10.52
N SER A 534 -8.13 -16.89 -9.24
CA SER A 534 -8.42 -18.20 -8.65
C SER A 534 -9.62 -18.89 -9.32
N MET A 535 -10.63 -18.13 -9.68
CA MET A 535 -11.84 -18.61 -10.36
C MET A 535 -11.52 -19.09 -11.78
N LEU A 536 -10.86 -18.23 -12.59
CA LEU A 536 -10.65 -18.51 -14.01
C LEU A 536 -9.56 -19.56 -14.26
N GLN A 537 -8.73 -19.88 -13.27
CA GLN A 537 -7.68 -20.90 -13.37
C GLN A 537 -8.12 -22.28 -12.88
N THR A 538 -9.25 -22.39 -12.20
CA THR A 538 -9.76 -23.68 -11.69
C THR A 538 -10.14 -24.59 -12.86
N ASP A 539 -9.64 -25.83 -12.87
CA ASP A 539 -10.06 -26.86 -13.80
C ASP A 539 -11.16 -27.71 -13.15
N LEU A 540 -12.34 -27.78 -13.77
CA LEU A 540 -13.52 -28.43 -13.22
C LEU A 540 -13.81 -29.81 -13.84
N SER A 541 -13.01 -30.24 -14.84
CA SER A 541 -13.35 -31.39 -15.68
C SER A 541 -12.59 -32.70 -15.35
N ILE A 542 -11.81 -32.73 -14.27
CA ILE A 542 -10.78 -33.76 -14.07
C ILE A 542 -11.35 -35.17 -13.83
N ASP A 543 -12.61 -35.34 -13.33
CA ASP A 543 -13.18 -36.64 -12.98
C ASP A 543 -14.68 -36.81 -13.31
N MET A 544 -15.24 -36.01 -14.25
CA MET A 544 -16.67 -36.05 -14.59
C MET A 544 -16.88 -36.50 -16.04
N THR A 545 -17.93 -37.27 -16.28
CA THR A 545 -18.41 -37.61 -17.63
C THR A 545 -19.08 -36.42 -18.32
N GLU A 546 -19.14 -36.41 -19.67
CA GLU A 546 -19.77 -35.33 -20.43
C GLU A 546 -21.27 -35.15 -20.02
N GLU A 547 -21.95 -36.22 -19.66
CA GLU A 547 -23.32 -36.22 -19.22
C GLU A 547 -23.48 -35.56 -17.84
N GLU A 548 -22.57 -35.83 -16.91
CA GLU A 548 -22.52 -35.19 -15.58
C GLU A 548 -22.19 -33.72 -15.68
N ILE A 549 -21.26 -33.32 -16.53
CA ILE A 549 -20.90 -31.93 -16.79
C ILE A 549 -22.10 -31.18 -17.40
N SER A 550 -22.74 -31.75 -18.40
CA SER A 550 -23.94 -31.24 -19.07
C SER A 550 -25.09 -31.01 -18.07
N GLY A 551 -25.31 -31.97 -17.17
CA GLY A 551 -26.30 -31.87 -16.09
C GLY A 551 -25.96 -30.75 -15.10
N ALA A 552 -24.72 -30.68 -14.65
CA ALA A 552 -24.27 -29.67 -13.70
C ALA A 552 -24.34 -28.24 -14.26
N ILE A 553 -23.94 -28.03 -15.53
CA ILE A 553 -24.07 -26.73 -16.21
C ILE A 553 -25.56 -26.35 -16.35
N THR A 554 -26.40 -27.31 -16.73
CA THR A 554 -27.85 -27.10 -16.84
C THR A 554 -28.44 -26.58 -15.52
N ASP A 555 -28.08 -27.20 -14.40
CA ASP A 555 -28.60 -26.82 -13.09
C ASP A 555 -28.10 -25.45 -12.64
N VAL A 556 -26.86 -25.14 -12.92
CA VAL A 556 -26.23 -23.83 -12.59
C VAL A 556 -26.88 -22.71 -13.41
N VAL A 557 -27.04 -22.90 -14.73
CA VAL A 557 -27.71 -21.94 -15.64
C VAL A 557 -29.14 -21.69 -15.19
N LYS A 558 -29.90 -22.74 -14.89
CA LYS A 558 -31.28 -22.62 -14.36
C LYS A 558 -31.30 -21.81 -13.07
N LYS A 559 -30.40 -22.08 -12.13
CA LYS A 559 -30.35 -21.37 -10.85
C LYS A 559 -30.13 -19.88 -11.04
N ILE A 560 -29.15 -19.49 -11.86
CA ILE A 560 -28.80 -18.08 -12.12
C ILE A 560 -29.99 -17.39 -12.81
N LYS A 561 -30.51 -17.98 -13.90
CA LYS A 561 -31.62 -17.37 -14.67
C LYS A 561 -32.92 -17.26 -13.87
N LEU A 562 -33.29 -18.28 -13.09
CA LEU A 562 -34.47 -18.22 -12.23
C LEU A 562 -34.34 -17.18 -11.12
N ALA A 563 -33.14 -17.00 -10.54
CA ALA A 563 -32.89 -15.95 -9.56
C ALA A 563 -33.03 -14.56 -10.19
N SER A 564 -32.45 -14.36 -11.39
CA SER A 564 -32.59 -13.13 -12.17
C SER A 564 -34.04 -12.80 -12.49
N ILE A 565 -34.78 -13.76 -13.04
CA ILE A 565 -36.20 -13.60 -13.37
C ILE A 565 -37.04 -13.26 -12.12
N LYS A 566 -36.75 -13.89 -10.98
CA LYS A 566 -37.45 -13.60 -9.72
C LYS A 566 -37.23 -12.14 -9.30
N LYS A 567 -35.98 -11.64 -9.33
CA LYS A 567 -35.67 -10.24 -9.00
C LYS A 567 -36.38 -9.25 -9.92
N HIS A 568 -36.40 -9.53 -11.22
CA HIS A 568 -37.09 -8.68 -12.18
C HIS A 568 -38.63 -8.70 -11.97
N LEU A 569 -39.20 -9.85 -11.60
CA LEU A 569 -40.65 -9.94 -11.29
C LEU A 569 -41.01 -9.14 -10.02
N GLU A 570 -40.09 -9.00 -9.04
CA GLU A 570 -40.33 -8.25 -7.81
C GLU A 570 -40.28 -6.73 -8.04
N SER A 571 -39.55 -6.26 -9.07
CA SER A 571 -39.31 -4.84 -9.36
C SER A 571 -40.08 -4.30 -10.59
N GLU A 572 -40.65 -5.16 -11.44
CA GLU A 572 -41.29 -4.75 -12.71
C GLU A 572 -42.80 -4.50 -12.53
N ASN A 573 -43.26 -3.35 -13.00
CA ASN A 573 -44.66 -2.93 -12.95
C ASN A 573 -45.37 -3.02 -14.30
N ASP A 574 -44.66 -3.30 -15.41
CA ASP A 574 -45.25 -3.43 -16.75
C ASP A 574 -45.80 -4.85 -16.95
N ILE A 575 -47.12 -4.95 -17.12
CA ILE A 575 -47.83 -6.23 -17.28
C ILE A 575 -47.28 -7.02 -18.47
N THR A 576 -46.89 -6.37 -19.56
CA THR A 576 -46.40 -7.03 -20.77
C THR A 576 -45.04 -7.69 -20.50
N LYS A 577 -44.15 -7.00 -19.78
CA LYS A 577 -42.83 -7.53 -19.37
C LYS A 577 -43.00 -8.64 -18.34
N VAL A 578 -43.90 -8.50 -17.39
CA VAL A 578 -44.20 -9.56 -16.41
C VAL A 578 -44.68 -10.83 -17.12
N GLN A 579 -45.57 -10.72 -18.13
CA GLN A 579 -46.01 -11.87 -18.92
C GLN A 579 -44.87 -12.52 -19.70
N GLN A 580 -43.92 -11.72 -20.22
CA GLN A 580 -42.74 -12.25 -20.90
C GLN A 580 -41.83 -13.01 -19.92
N LEU A 581 -41.54 -12.43 -18.74
CA LEU A 581 -40.75 -13.08 -17.70
C LEU A 581 -41.34 -14.41 -17.23
N ILE A 582 -42.66 -14.51 -17.13
CA ILE A 582 -43.35 -15.78 -16.81
C ILE A 582 -43.17 -16.82 -17.93
N LYS A 583 -43.20 -16.41 -19.20
CA LYS A 583 -42.94 -17.31 -20.33
C LYS A 583 -41.46 -17.78 -20.31
N ASP A 584 -40.53 -16.87 -20.05
CA ASP A 584 -39.13 -17.20 -19.98
C ASP A 584 -38.81 -18.14 -18.80
N ARG A 585 -39.45 -17.97 -17.66
CA ARG A 585 -39.39 -18.91 -16.54
C ARG A 585 -39.78 -20.33 -16.96
N LYS A 586 -40.91 -20.51 -17.71
CA LYS A 586 -41.35 -21.82 -18.18
C LYS A 586 -40.40 -22.43 -19.21
N LYS A 587 -39.73 -21.61 -20.02
CA LYS A 587 -38.72 -22.07 -20.98
C LYS A 587 -37.49 -22.59 -20.26
N ILE A 588 -36.98 -21.84 -19.28
CA ILE A 588 -35.75 -22.20 -18.55
C ILE A 588 -35.95 -23.48 -17.70
N GLU A 589 -37.14 -23.72 -17.16
CA GLU A 589 -37.43 -24.95 -16.42
C GLU A 589 -37.23 -26.22 -17.27
N LYS A 590 -37.47 -26.13 -18.60
CA LYS A 590 -37.30 -27.21 -19.57
C LYS A 590 -35.96 -27.25 -20.27
N PHE A 591 -35.14 -26.22 -20.05
CA PHE A 591 -33.83 -26.07 -20.72
C PHE A 591 -32.86 -27.18 -20.30
N ARG A 592 -32.07 -27.68 -21.25
CA ARG A 592 -30.95 -28.60 -21.02
C ARG A 592 -29.80 -28.23 -21.98
N VAL A 593 -28.59 -28.19 -21.43
CA VAL A 593 -27.35 -28.07 -22.22
C VAL A 593 -26.92 -29.45 -22.66
N VAL A 594 -26.48 -29.58 -23.89
CA VAL A 594 -25.80 -30.77 -24.43
C VAL A 594 -24.40 -30.32 -24.83
N ILE A 595 -23.39 -30.89 -24.17
CA ILE A 595 -21.97 -30.58 -24.42
C ILE A 595 -21.47 -31.35 -25.63
#